data_9f745cac3de93d78b7fe8dc88928404d
#
_entry.id   9f745cac3de93d78b7fe8dc88928404d
#
_cell.length_a   1.000
_cell.length_b   1.000
_cell.length_c   1.000
_cell.angle_alpha   90.00
_cell.angle_beta   90.00
_cell.angle_gamma   90.00
#
_symmetry.space_group_name_H-M   'P 1'
#
loop_
_entity.id
_entity.type
_entity.pdbx_description
1 polymer ?
#
loop_
_entity_poly.entity_id
_entity_poly.type
_entity_poly.pdbx_seq_one_letter_code
_entity_poly.pdbx_strand_id
1 'polypeptide(L)'
;SPVRAGQSPLRQSPMFQIAGEEFIYKAFEYAHEADPNALLFYNDYNDAEPGKSQRIYELVKRMKDAGVPVDGIGMQGHYNIYGPTAEEIDNAIELYSKVVDHIHITELDIRVNTDQGGQLRFQSGQAAQVSSWEQALQNDQYASLFKVLRKHKDVVDCVTFWNLSDRDSWL
;
A
#
# COMPACT_ATOMS: atom_id res chain seq x y z
N SER A 1 17.18 6.20 5.90
CA SER A 1 17.42 6.31 7.35
C SER A 1 16.97 5.03 8.02
N PRO A 2 17.74 4.47 8.96
CA PRO A 2 17.32 3.28 9.66
C PRO A 2 16.01 3.57 10.40
N VAL A 3 15.01 2.72 10.15
CA VAL A 3 13.72 2.78 10.82
C VAL A 3 13.94 2.52 12.30
N ARG A 4 13.63 3.48 13.14
CA ARG A 4 13.63 3.27 14.60
C ARG A 4 12.31 2.61 14.98
N ALA A 5 12.40 1.50 15.73
CA ALA A 5 11.23 0.89 16.35
C ALA A 5 10.43 1.95 17.12
N GLY A 6 9.11 1.92 17.01
CA GLY A 6 8.21 2.86 17.68
C GLY A 6 7.95 4.19 16.95
N GLN A 7 8.41 4.36 15.70
CA GLN A 7 7.98 5.52 14.90
C GLN A 7 6.67 5.24 14.18
N SER A 8 5.72 6.18 14.29
CA SER A 8 4.46 6.14 13.54
C SER A 8 4.73 6.17 12.02
N PRO A 9 3.96 5.44 11.18
CA PRO A 9 4.00 5.60 9.74
C PRO A 9 3.45 6.95 9.28
N LEU A 10 2.78 7.67 10.15
CA LEU A 10 2.02 8.86 9.85
C LEU A 10 2.91 10.06 9.54
N ARG A 11 2.50 10.80 8.50
CA ARG A 11 3.11 12.08 8.16
C ARG A 11 2.88 13.10 9.28
N GLN A 12 3.84 14.03 9.46
CA GLN A 12 3.71 15.19 10.33
C GLN A 12 2.73 16.22 9.72
N SER A 13 1.47 15.79 9.54
CA SER A 13 0.39 16.65 9.04
C SER A 13 -0.12 17.58 10.14
N PRO A 14 -0.85 18.66 9.80
CA PRO A 14 -1.51 19.50 10.82
C PRO A 14 -2.39 18.68 11.79
N MET A 15 -3.11 17.69 11.29
CA MET A 15 -3.93 16.81 12.12
C MET A 15 -3.08 16.01 13.12
N PHE A 16 -1.96 15.45 12.64
CA PHE A 16 -1.04 14.72 13.51
C PHE A 16 -0.37 15.64 14.53
N GLN A 17 -0.02 16.87 14.16
CA GLN A 17 0.59 17.84 15.08
C GLN A 17 -0.37 18.27 16.18
N ILE A 18 -1.68 18.31 15.91
CA ILE A 18 -2.72 18.70 16.89
C ILE A 18 -3.09 17.53 17.79
N ALA A 19 -3.30 16.34 17.25
CA ALA A 19 -3.94 15.22 17.95
C ALA A 19 -3.09 13.93 17.99
N GLY A 20 -1.85 13.94 17.44
CA GLY A 20 -1.03 12.75 17.39
C GLY A 20 -1.71 11.63 16.59
N GLU A 21 -1.50 10.38 16.97
CA GLU A 21 -2.16 9.23 16.33
C GLU A 21 -3.68 9.18 16.63
N GLU A 22 -4.15 9.86 17.64
CA GLU A 22 -5.55 9.80 18.06
C GLU A 22 -6.53 10.28 17.00
N PHE A 23 -6.11 11.16 16.08
CA PHE A 23 -6.98 11.60 14.99
C PHE A 23 -7.41 10.43 14.08
N ILE A 24 -6.53 9.45 13.83
CA ILE A 24 -6.88 8.25 13.07
C ILE A 24 -7.85 7.37 13.85
N TYR A 25 -7.62 7.17 15.15
CA TYR A 25 -8.51 6.39 16.00
C TYR A 25 -9.92 6.95 15.95
N LYS A 26 -10.06 8.26 16.11
CA LYS A 26 -11.36 8.95 16.00
C LYS A 26 -11.99 8.86 14.62
N ALA A 27 -11.21 8.93 13.54
CA ALA A 27 -11.73 8.77 12.19
C ALA A 27 -12.38 7.39 12.01
N PHE A 28 -11.75 6.32 12.50
CA PHE A 28 -12.31 4.97 12.44
C PHE A 28 -13.53 4.80 13.34
N GLU A 29 -13.50 5.35 14.56
CA GLU A 29 -14.66 5.32 15.47
C GLU A 29 -15.88 6.01 14.84
N TYR A 30 -15.73 7.22 14.29
CA TYR A 30 -16.81 7.94 13.63
C TYR A 30 -17.29 7.27 12.34
N ALA A 31 -16.39 6.66 11.57
CA ALA A 31 -16.80 5.89 10.40
C ALA A 31 -17.65 4.68 10.80
N HIS A 32 -17.28 3.98 11.86
CA HIS A 32 -18.05 2.86 12.39
C HIS A 32 -19.40 3.29 12.98
N GLU A 33 -19.45 4.43 13.67
CA GLU A 33 -20.72 5.00 14.13
C GLU A 33 -21.67 5.35 12.97
N ALA A 34 -21.12 5.85 11.86
CA ALA A 34 -21.91 6.21 10.68
C ALA A 34 -22.44 4.99 9.93
N ASP A 35 -21.64 3.93 9.80
CA ASP A 35 -22.03 2.65 9.20
C ASP A 35 -21.35 1.48 9.94
N PRO A 36 -22.05 0.86 10.91
CA PRO A 36 -21.50 -0.27 11.65
C PRO A 36 -21.25 -1.55 10.83
N ASN A 37 -21.79 -1.62 9.61
CA ASN A 37 -21.64 -2.78 8.74
C ASN A 37 -20.52 -2.62 7.71
N ALA A 38 -19.95 -1.42 7.56
CA ALA A 38 -18.84 -1.19 6.64
C ALA A 38 -17.55 -1.78 7.19
N LEU A 39 -16.79 -2.47 6.33
CA LEU A 39 -15.42 -2.86 6.65
C LEU A 39 -14.50 -1.65 6.53
N LEU A 40 -13.72 -1.39 7.56
CA LEU A 40 -12.86 -0.21 7.66
C LEU A 40 -11.39 -0.59 7.45
N PHE A 41 -10.76 0.08 6.48
CA PHE A 41 -9.38 -0.21 6.08
C PHE A 41 -8.45 0.96 6.38
N TYR A 42 -7.29 0.67 6.98
CA TYR A 42 -6.16 1.59 6.96
C TYR A 42 -5.43 1.46 5.63
N ASN A 43 -5.37 2.53 4.85
CA ASN A 43 -4.79 2.54 3.50
C ASN A 43 -3.52 3.40 3.45
N ASP A 44 -2.42 2.87 2.90
CA ASP A 44 -1.13 3.59 2.83
C ASP A 44 -0.33 3.19 1.58
N TYR A 45 0.67 4.00 1.23
CA TYR A 45 1.62 3.77 0.14
C TYR A 45 2.98 3.30 0.68
N ASN A 46 3.88 2.86 -0.21
CA ASN A 46 5.14 2.19 0.15
C ASN A 46 4.92 1.00 1.09
N ASP A 47 3.79 0.36 0.90
CA ASP A 47 3.18 -0.63 1.77
C ASP A 47 4.00 -1.92 1.90
N ALA A 48 4.80 -2.27 0.88
CA ALA A 48 5.66 -3.44 0.88
C ALA A 48 7.13 -3.13 1.25
N GLU A 49 7.49 -1.85 1.45
CA GLU A 49 8.84 -1.49 1.93
C GLU A 49 9.01 -2.00 3.38
N PRO A 50 10.06 -2.81 3.68
CA PRO A 50 10.19 -3.49 4.98
C PRO A 50 10.07 -2.57 6.20
N GLY A 51 10.69 -1.38 6.14
CA GLY A 51 10.61 -0.41 7.23
C GLY A 51 9.23 0.22 7.37
N LYS A 52 8.54 0.48 6.27
CA LYS A 52 7.20 1.07 6.26
C LYS A 52 6.15 0.03 6.66
N SER A 53 6.24 -1.19 6.14
CA SER A 53 5.31 -2.27 6.49
C SER A 53 5.34 -2.60 7.99
N GLN A 54 6.51 -2.60 8.60
CA GLN A 54 6.63 -2.80 10.05
C GLN A 54 5.90 -1.69 10.83
N ARG A 55 6.04 -0.42 10.43
CA ARG A 55 5.35 0.71 11.08
C ARG A 55 3.84 0.66 10.89
N ILE A 56 3.36 0.27 9.70
CA ILE A 56 1.93 0.07 9.44
C ILE A 56 1.37 -1.02 10.35
N TYR A 57 2.05 -2.16 10.40
CA TYR A 57 1.68 -3.26 11.29
C TYR A 57 1.57 -2.81 12.76
N GLU A 58 2.59 -2.12 13.26
CA GLU A 58 2.62 -1.63 14.64
C GLU A 58 1.51 -0.62 14.93
N LEU A 59 1.19 0.28 13.98
CA LEU A 59 0.08 1.22 14.12
C LEU A 59 -1.25 0.48 14.19
N VAL A 60 -1.54 -0.39 13.22
CA VAL A 60 -2.80 -1.14 13.18
C VAL A 60 -2.94 -2.05 14.40
N LYS A 61 -1.85 -2.66 14.85
CA LYS A 61 -1.85 -3.44 16.09
C LYS A 61 -2.24 -2.58 17.29
N ARG A 62 -1.64 -1.38 17.47
CA ARG A 62 -2.01 -0.46 18.56
C ARG A 62 -3.48 -0.02 18.48
N MET A 63 -3.98 0.26 17.26
CA MET A 63 -5.39 0.60 17.06
C MET A 63 -6.31 -0.54 17.53
N LYS A 64 -6.03 -1.78 17.13
CA LYS A 64 -6.81 -2.96 17.54
C LYS A 64 -6.71 -3.22 19.04
N ASP A 65 -5.53 -3.11 19.63
CA ASP A 65 -5.31 -3.26 21.06
C ASP A 65 -6.08 -2.19 21.87
N ALA A 66 -6.32 -1.02 21.30
CA ALA A 66 -7.14 0.06 21.86
C ALA A 66 -8.65 -0.09 21.57
N GLY A 67 -9.08 -1.14 20.89
CA GLY A 67 -10.49 -1.38 20.56
C GLY A 67 -11.03 -0.56 19.39
N VAL A 68 -10.15 0.05 18.58
CA VAL A 68 -10.53 0.79 17.38
C VAL A 68 -11.01 -0.19 16.30
N PRO A 69 -12.14 0.06 15.61
CA PRO A 69 -12.69 -0.83 14.59
C PRO A 69 -11.88 -0.74 13.30
N VAL A 70 -10.86 -1.58 13.15
CA VAL A 70 -10.06 -1.75 11.95
C VAL A 70 -10.20 -3.17 11.46
N ASP A 71 -10.74 -3.36 10.26
CA ASP A 71 -11.01 -4.67 9.67
C ASP A 71 -9.90 -5.10 8.72
N GLY A 72 -9.29 -4.16 8.01
CA GLY A 72 -8.30 -4.47 6.99
C GLY A 72 -7.20 -3.44 6.81
N ILE A 73 -6.23 -3.82 5.98
CA ILE A 73 -5.17 -2.95 5.48
C ILE A 73 -5.30 -2.83 3.97
N GLY A 74 -5.32 -1.59 3.47
CA GLY A 74 -5.19 -1.26 2.06
C GLY A 74 -3.74 -0.99 1.70
N MET A 75 -3.22 -1.76 0.78
CA MET A 75 -1.94 -1.54 0.12
C MET A 75 -2.23 -0.77 -1.16
N GLN A 76 -1.77 0.49 -1.30
CA GLN A 76 -2.05 1.26 -2.51
C GLN A 76 -1.51 0.58 -3.76
N GLY A 77 -0.32 -0.02 -3.68
CA GLY A 77 0.22 -0.80 -4.79
C GLY A 77 0.79 0.07 -5.91
N HIS A 78 1.28 1.27 -5.60
CA HIS A 78 1.99 2.13 -6.54
C HIS A 78 3.44 1.66 -6.68
N TYR A 79 3.65 0.70 -7.55
CA TYR A 79 4.92 0.02 -7.75
C TYR A 79 5.63 0.51 -9.02
N ASN A 80 6.78 -0.07 -9.31
CA ASN A 80 7.50 0.16 -10.57
C ASN A 80 8.22 -1.13 -11.02
N ILE A 81 8.82 -1.09 -12.21
CA ILE A 81 9.50 -2.26 -12.80
C ILE A 81 10.73 -2.75 -12.02
N TYR A 82 11.21 -1.99 -11.05
CA TYR A 82 12.37 -2.35 -10.21
C TYR A 82 12.00 -2.77 -8.80
N GLY A 83 10.74 -2.62 -8.40
CA GLY A 83 10.30 -2.99 -7.05
C GLY A 83 8.88 -2.57 -6.71
N PRO A 84 8.38 -3.01 -5.57
CA PRO A 84 9.01 -3.94 -4.63
C PRO A 84 9.20 -5.35 -5.21
N THR A 85 10.09 -6.13 -4.62
CA THR A 85 10.27 -7.54 -4.99
C THR A 85 9.08 -8.40 -4.54
N ALA A 86 8.90 -9.56 -5.17
CA ALA A 86 7.87 -10.53 -4.75
C ALA A 86 8.04 -10.93 -3.28
N GLU A 87 9.27 -11.07 -2.79
CA GLU A 87 9.56 -11.39 -1.40
C GLU A 87 9.14 -10.27 -0.44
N GLU A 88 9.40 -9.01 -0.79
CA GLU A 88 8.97 -7.86 0.02
C GLU A 88 7.45 -7.77 0.13
N ILE A 89 6.73 -8.02 -0.98
CA ILE A 89 5.27 -8.05 -0.99
C ILE A 89 4.75 -9.22 -0.15
N ASP A 90 5.33 -10.41 -0.32
CA ASP A 90 4.97 -11.62 0.43
C ASP A 90 5.13 -11.39 1.95
N ASN A 91 6.28 -10.87 2.35
CA ASN A 91 6.58 -10.57 3.75
C ASN A 91 5.64 -9.51 4.34
N ALA A 92 5.28 -8.48 3.57
CA ALA A 92 4.34 -7.45 4.02
C ALA A 92 2.95 -8.04 4.26
N ILE A 93 2.43 -8.85 3.33
CA ILE A 93 1.13 -9.51 3.47
C ILE A 93 1.14 -10.48 4.66
N GLU A 94 2.19 -11.29 4.82
CA GLU A 94 2.35 -12.17 5.99
C GLU A 94 2.38 -11.40 7.32
N LEU A 95 3.00 -10.22 7.32
CA LEU A 95 3.05 -9.36 8.50
C LEU A 95 1.66 -8.79 8.83
N TYR A 96 0.95 -8.26 7.83
CA TYR A 96 -0.38 -7.67 8.00
C TYR A 96 -1.44 -8.68 8.40
N SER A 97 -1.38 -9.89 7.87
CA SER A 97 -2.31 -10.98 8.21
C SER A 97 -2.28 -11.40 9.69
N LYS A 98 -1.27 -10.98 10.45
CA LYS A 98 -1.23 -11.19 11.90
C LYS A 98 -2.17 -10.28 12.70
N VAL A 99 -2.66 -9.20 12.09
CA VAL A 99 -3.48 -8.18 12.77
C VAL A 99 -4.79 -7.89 12.07
N VAL A 100 -4.97 -8.26 10.80
CA VAL A 100 -6.21 -8.06 10.04
C VAL A 100 -6.59 -9.32 9.27
N ASP A 101 -7.88 -9.47 9.00
CA ASP A 101 -8.43 -10.58 8.22
C ASP A 101 -8.60 -10.22 6.74
N HIS A 102 -8.50 -8.94 6.40
CA HIS A 102 -8.73 -8.40 5.06
C HIS A 102 -7.56 -7.56 4.58
N ILE A 103 -7.07 -7.84 3.37
CA ILE A 103 -6.07 -7.03 2.68
C ILE A 103 -6.58 -6.73 1.27
N HIS A 104 -6.58 -5.45 0.89
CA HIS A 104 -6.90 -5.01 -0.46
C HIS A 104 -5.69 -4.36 -1.10
N ILE A 105 -5.46 -4.62 -2.39
CA ILE A 105 -4.62 -3.77 -3.22
C ILE A 105 -5.56 -2.71 -3.81
N THR A 106 -5.40 -1.45 -3.42
CA THR A 106 -6.43 -0.43 -3.62
C THR A 106 -6.24 0.44 -4.84
N GLU A 107 -5.00 0.58 -5.34
CA GLU A 107 -4.64 1.55 -6.36
C GLU A 107 -3.52 1.02 -7.27
N LEU A 108 -3.58 -0.27 -7.66
CA LEU A 108 -2.49 -0.94 -8.35
C LEU A 108 -2.10 -0.26 -9.65
N ASP A 109 -0.85 0.12 -9.73
CA ASP A 109 -0.14 0.42 -10.96
C ASP A 109 1.34 0.01 -10.89
N ILE A 110 1.96 -0.27 -12.04
CA ILE A 110 3.38 -0.61 -12.12
C ILE A 110 4.02 0.27 -13.18
N ARG A 111 4.75 1.28 -12.75
CA ARG A 111 5.35 2.29 -13.63
C ARG A 111 6.61 1.80 -14.31
N VAL A 112 6.75 2.17 -15.60
CA VAL A 112 7.95 1.92 -16.41
C VAL A 112 8.87 3.15 -16.50
N ASN A 113 8.34 4.35 -16.26
CA ASN A 113 9.01 5.63 -16.46
C ASN A 113 9.82 6.08 -15.22
N THR A 114 10.41 5.13 -14.52
CA THR A 114 11.27 5.39 -13.37
C THR A 114 12.70 4.93 -13.60
N ASP A 115 13.66 5.52 -12.89
CA ASP A 115 15.01 4.99 -12.78
C ASP A 115 15.07 3.87 -11.71
N GLN A 116 16.24 3.25 -11.56
CA GLN A 116 16.45 2.20 -10.56
C GLN A 116 16.28 2.70 -9.11
N GLY A 117 16.36 4.00 -8.88
CA GLY A 117 16.08 4.64 -7.61
C GLY A 117 14.60 4.97 -7.38
N GLY A 118 13.72 4.64 -8.35
CA GLY A 118 12.28 4.91 -8.28
C GLY A 118 11.90 6.35 -8.60
N GLN A 119 12.84 7.19 -9.09
CA GLN A 119 12.54 8.56 -9.51
C GLN A 119 11.94 8.58 -10.91
N LEU A 120 10.94 9.43 -11.12
CA LEU A 120 10.31 9.60 -12.44
C LEU A 120 11.31 10.15 -13.45
N ARG A 121 11.46 9.45 -14.58
CA ARG A 121 12.33 9.88 -15.71
C ARG A 121 11.67 10.91 -16.61
N PHE A 122 10.34 11.01 -16.57
CA PHE A 122 9.54 11.88 -17.43
C PHE A 122 8.57 12.71 -16.58
N GLN A 123 8.30 13.93 -17.02
CA GLN A 123 7.23 14.73 -16.41
C GLN A 123 5.87 14.26 -16.96
N SER A 124 4.83 14.36 -16.15
CA SER A 124 3.47 14.06 -16.56
C SER A 124 3.09 14.81 -17.85
N GLY A 125 2.53 14.11 -18.81
CA GLY A 125 2.15 14.67 -20.13
C GLY A 125 3.15 14.48 -21.25
N GLN A 126 4.33 13.88 -20.99
CA GLN A 126 5.22 13.42 -22.05
C GLN A 126 4.96 11.95 -22.34
N ALA A 127 4.58 11.64 -23.58
CA ALA A 127 4.46 10.25 -24.02
C ALA A 127 5.86 9.59 -23.98
N ALA A 128 6.10 8.75 -22.98
CA ALA A 128 7.30 7.94 -22.91
C ALA A 128 7.23 6.85 -23.99
N GLN A 129 8.29 6.73 -24.80
CA GLN A 129 8.44 5.53 -25.61
C GLN A 129 8.94 4.41 -24.68
N VAL A 130 8.02 3.51 -24.31
CA VAL A 130 8.34 2.32 -23.52
C VAL A 130 9.08 1.34 -24.41
N SER A 131 10.28 0.95 -24.01
CA SER A 131 11.06 -0.05 -24.73
C SER A 131 10.49 -1.47 -24.49
N SER A 132 10.80 -2.39 -25.42
CA SER A 132 10.34 -3.77 -25.29
C SER A 132 10.87 -4.47 -24.02
N TRP A 133 12.05 -4.11 -23.55
CA TRP A 133 12.58 -4.68 -22.30
C TRP A 133 11.89 -4.11 -21.04
N GLU A 134 11.54 -2.83 -21.03
CA GLU A 134 10.76 -2.22 -19.94
C GLU A 134 9.37 -2.85 -19.85
N GLN A 135 8.74 -3.10 -21.00
CA GLN A 135 7.46 -3.80 -21.07
C GLN A 135 7.57 -5.25 -20.57
N ALA A 136 8.66 -5.95 -20.90
CA ALA A 136 8.92 -7.28 -20.36
C ALA A 136 9.07 -7.26 -18.83
N LEU A 137 9.82 -6.32 -18.28
CA LEU A 137 9.96 -6.17 -16.83
C LEU A 137 8.62 -5.84 -16.15
N GLN A 138 7.80 -5.00 -16.77
CA GLN A 138 6.45 -4.69 -16.23
C GLN A 138 5.58 -5.95 -16.20
N ASN A 139 5.58 -6.74 -17.26
CA ASN A 139 4.84 -8.00 -17.32
C ASN A 139 5.33 -8.99 -16.25
N ASP A 140 6.65 -9.12 -16.08
CA ASP A 140 7.24 -9.98 -15.05
C ASP A 140 6.88 -9.52 -13.65
N GLN A 141 6.84 -8.20 -13.42
CA GLN A 141 6.45 -7.63 -12.13
C GLN A 141 4.97 -7.91 -11.82
N TYR A 142 4.06 -7.72 -12.79
CA TYR A 142 2.66 -8.11 -12.64
C TYR A 142 2.51 -9.61 -12.37
N ALA A 143 3.20 -10.45 -13.14
CA ALA A 143 3.13 -11.90 -12.96
C ALA A 143 3.60 -12.33 -11.57
N SER A 144 4.71 -11.75 -11.10
CA SER A 144 5.28 -12.01 -9.77
C SER A 144 4.33 -11.56 -8.66
N LEU A 145 3.77 -10.35 -8.77
CA LEU A 145 2.78 -9.81 -7.86
C LEU A 145 1.57 -10.74 -7.75
N PHE A 146 0.92 -11.06 -8.87
CA PHE A 146 -0.28 -11.90 -8.84
C PHE A 146 -0.01 -13.33 -8.36
N LYS A 147 1.21 -13.85 -8.53
CA LYS A 147 1.61 -15.11 -7.92
C LYS A 147 1.61 -15.03 -6.40
N VAL A 148 2.13 -13.95 -5.83
CA VAL A 148 2.11 -13.69 -4.38
C VAL A 148 0.67 -13.50 -3.88
N LEU A 149 -0.13 -12.67 -4.55
CA LEU A 149 -1.52 -12.43 -4.14
C LEU A 149 -2.35 -13.73 -4.12
N ARG A 150 -2.13 -14.60 -5.12
CA ARG A 150 -2.80 -15.93 -5.17
C ARG A 150 -2.34 -16.87 -4.05
N LYS A 151 -1.10 -16.78 -3.60
CA LYS A 151 -0.61 -17.51 -2.42
C LYS A 151 -1.41 -17.11 -1.17
N HIS A 152 -1.76 -15.83 -1.06
CA HIS A 152 -2.47 -15.24 0.08
C HIS A 152 -3.97 -15.00 -0.16
N LYS A 153 -4.59 -15.77 -1.04
CA LYS A 153 -6.01 -15.62 -1.42
C LYS A 153 -7.02 -15.69 -0.26
N ASP A 154 -6.60 -16.23 0.88
CA ASP A 154 -7.46 -16.35 2.06
C ASP A 154 -7.54 -15.07 2.89
N VAL A 155 -6.69 -14.08 2.60
CA VAL A 155 -6.65 -12.78 3.26
C VAL A 155 -6.66 -11.61 2.27
N VAL A 156 -6.23 -11.84 1.02
CA VAL A 156 -6.30 -10.82 -0.05
C VAL A 156 -7.61 -10.97 -0.81
N ASP A 157 -8.53 -10.06 -0.57
CA ASP A 157 -9.90 -10.15 -1.09
C ASP A 157 -10.11 -9.39 -2.40
N CYS A 158 -9.35 -8.32 -2.62
CA CYS A 158 -9.61 -7.39 -3.72
C CYS A 158 -8.32 -6.80 -4.30
N VAL A 159 -8.33 -6.62 -5.61
CA VAL A 159 -7.31 -5.85 -6.34
C VAL A 159 -8.02 -4.84 -7.24
N THR A 160 -7.72 -3.56 -7.02
CA THR A 160 -8.25 -2.46 -7.81
C THR A 160 -7.12 -1.79 -8.58
N PHE A 161 -7.25 -1.70 -9.89
CA PHE A 161 -6.33 -0.93 -10.72
C PHE A 161 -6.64 0.55 -10.62
N TRP A 162 -5.61 1.40 -10.53
CA TRP A 162 -5.76 2.83 -10.27
C TRP A 162 -6.39 3.61 -11.45
N ASN A 163 -6.15 3.18 -12.67
CA ASN A 163 -6.62 3.86 -13.86
C ASN A 163 -7.37 2.92 -14.81
N LEU A 164 -8.22 3.49 -15.67
CA LEU A 164 -8.93 2.77 -16.74
C LEU A 164 -8.06 2.58 -17.96
N SER A 165 -7.08 3.45 -18.19
CA SER A 165 -6.14 3.37 -19.32
C SER A 165 -4.84 4.11 -19.00
N ASP A 166 -3.76 3.69 -19.63
CA ASP A 166 -2.44 4.31 -19.49
C ASP A 166 -2.40 5.75 -20.02
N ARG A 167 -3.34 6.11 -20.92
CA ARG A 167 -3.46 7.45 -21.48
C ARG A 167 -3.76 8.52 -20.44
N ASP A 168 -4.53 8.17 -19.41
CA ASP A 168 -4.99 9.07 -18.36
C ASP A 168 -4.25 8.81 -17.04
N SER A 169 -3.14 8.13 -17.11
CA SER A 169 -2.32 7.66 -16.01
C SER A 169 -0.97 8.38 -15.98
N TRP A 170 -0.25 8.25 -14.90
CA TRP A 170 1.17 8.62 -14.78
C TRP A 170 2.13 7.49 -15.19
N LEU A 171 1.61 6.41 -15.75
CA LEU A 171 2.38 5.25 -16.24
C LEU A 171 3.21 5.57 -17.48
#